data_aa2e254192932e34ae17abe5b29346c6
#
_entry.id   aa2e254192932e34ae17abe5b29346c6
#
_cell.length_a   1.000
_cell.length_b   1.000
_cell.length_c   1.000
_cell.angle_alpha   90.00
_cell.angle_beta   90.00
_cell.angle_gamma   90.00
#
_symmetry.space_group_name_H-M   'P 1'
#
loop_
_entity.id
_entity.type
_entity.pdbx_description
1 polymer ?
#
loop_
_entity_poly.entity_id
_entity_poly.type
_entity_poly.pdbx_seq_one_letter_code
_entity_poly.pdbx_strand_id
1 'polypeptide(L)'
;MLPETLLECIKHDGIVAIATCSPEHKAHVINTWNKYLIITEDDKILMPAFGMVHTAKNVENDPYMEVTIGSHEVQGKMGMGTGFLLTGTGEFQSEGELFDRMKAKCDFARKVLIFTPEKCRQTV
;
A
#
# COMPACT_ATOMS: atom_id res chain seq x y z
N MET A 1 13.01 3.59 7.90
CA MET A 1 12.00 3.16 8.89
C MET A 1 10.73 3.99 8.73
N LEU A 2 9.58 3.35 8.77
CA LEU A 2 8.29 4.03 8.63
C LEU A 2 7.95 4.81 9.91
N PRO A 3 7.36 6.01 9.78
CA PRO A 3 7.02 6.82 10.96
C PRO A 3 5.97 6.14 11.85
N GLU A 4 6.09 6.37 13.15
CA GLU A 4 5.14 5.82 14.12
C GLU A 4 3.70 6.27 13.86
N THR A 5 3.51 7.53 13.44
CA THR A 5 2.19 8.05 13.14
C THR A 5 1.55 7.30 11.97
N LEU A 6 2.34 6.90 10.98
CA LEU A 6 1.84 6.07 9.88
C LEU A 6 1.44 4.70 10.41
N LEU A 7 2.27 4.09 11.25
CA LEU A 7 1.97 2.79 11.84
C LEU A 7 0.71 2.86 12.70
N GLU A 8 0.47 4.00 13.35
CA GLU A 8 -0.77 4.20 14.10
C GLU A 8 -1.98 4.28 13.16
N CYS A 9 -1.83 4.95 12.01
CA CYS A 9 -2.92 5.06 11.03
C CYS A 9 -3.45 3.70 10.60
N ILE A 10 -2.58 2.73 10.36
CA ILE A 10 -3.02 1.44 9.84
C ILE A 10 -3.77 0.59 10.89
N LYS A 11 -3.76 1.01 12.14
CA LYS A 11 -4.55 0.36 13.20
C LYS A 11 -5.99 0.86 13.21
N HIS A 12 -6.28 1.93 12.48
CA HIS A 12 -7.59 2.55 12.42
C HIS A 12 -8.18 2.43 11.02
N ASP A 13 -9.48 2.71 10.89
CA ASP A 13 -10.13 2.68 9.59
C ASP A 13 -9.53 3.72 8.65
N GLY A 14 -9.37 3.33 7.41
CA GLY A 14 -8.88 4.23 6.39
C GLY A 14 -8.75 3.51 5.06
N ILE A 15 -8.82 4.30 4.01
CA ILE A 15 -8.63 3.82 2.64
C ILE A 15 -7.17 3.98 2.27
N VAL A 16 -6.63 2.97 1.59
CA VAL A 16 -5.29 3.04 1.01
C VAL A 16 -5.46 3.21 -0.49
N ALA A 17 -4.97 4.30 -1.05
CA ALA A 17 -5.00 4.52 -2.49
C ALA A 17 -3.68 4.09 -3.09
N ILE A 18 -3.75 3.40 -4.22
CA ILE A 18 -2.58 2.89 -4.93
C ILE A 18 -2.63 3.44 -6.35
N ALA A 19 -1.63 4.19 -6.75
CA ALA A 19 -1.54 4.79 -8.07
C ALA A 19 -0.39 4.19 -8.85
N THR A 20 -0.67 3.82 -10.09
CA THR A 20 0.32 3.34 -11.05
C THR A 20 0.09 4.05 -12.38
N CYS A 21 1.01 3.90 -13.31
CA CYS A 21 0.94 4.59 -14.59
C CYS A 21 1.12 3.60 -15.74
N SER A 22 0.31 3.77 -16.79
CA SER A 22 0.42 2.94 -18.00
C SER A 22 1.56 3.44 -18.90
N PRO A 23 1.98 2.63 -19.90
CA PRO A 23 2.95 3.09 -20.90
C PRO A 23 2.51 4.35 -21.64
N GLU A 24 1.19 4.59 -21.73
CA GLU A 24 0.63 5.81 -22.37
C GLU A 24 0.53 6.98 -21.39
N HIS A 25 1.16 6.88 -20.22
CA HIS A 25 1.17 7.94 -19.20
C HIS A 25 -0.21 8.24 -18.62
N LYS A 26 -1.08 7.23 -18.55
CA LYS A 26 -2.38 7.37 -17.90
C LYS A 26 -2.30 6.80 -16.48
N ALA A 27 -2.75 7.61 -15.53
CA ALA A 27 -2.80 7.17 -14.15
C ALA A 27 -3.93 6.16 -13.95
N HIS A 28 -3.67 5.18 -13.12
CA HIS A 28 -4.66 4.18 -12.69
C HIS A 28 -4.62 4.14 -11.18
N VAL A 29 -5.78 4.33 -10.54
CA VAL A 29 -5.86 4.39 -9.09
C VAL A 29 -6.85 3.36 -8.59
N ILE A 30 -6.44 2.59 -7.60
CA ILE A 30 -7.28 1.60 -6.93
C ILE A 30 -7.18 1.79 -5.43
N ASN A 31 -8.03 1.09 -4.70
CA ASN A 31 -8.08 1.16 -3.24
C ASN A 31 -7.88 -0.19 -2.60
N THR A 32 -7.25 -0.18 -1.43
CA THR A 32 -7.36 -1.24 -0.44
C THR A 32 -7.64 -0.57 0.91
N TRP A 33 -7.43 -1.27 2.02
CA TRP A 33 -7.83 -0.78 3.33
C TRP A 33 -6.72 -0.93 4.33
N ASN A 34 -6.62 0.01 5.26
CA ASN A 34 -5.61 -0.01 6.33
C ASN A 34 -5.55 -1.36 7.04
N LYS A 35 -6.71 -1.92 7.35
CA LYS A 35 -6.76 -3.15 8.14
C LYS A 35 -6.23 -4.39 7.42
N TYR A 36 -6.04 -4.32 6.11
CA TYR A 36 -5.49 -5.45 5.34
C TYR A 36 -3.98 -5.42 5.22
N LEU A 37 -3.35 -4.30 5.57
CA LEU A 37 -1.92 -4.13 5.38
C LEU A 37 -1.10 -4.95 6.38
N ILE A 38 0.04 -5.44 5.91
CA ILE A 38 1.05 -6.03 6.78
C ILE A 38 2.34 -5.25 6.55
N ILE A 39 2.94 -4.76 7.64
CA ILE A 39 4.25 -4.12 7.58
C ILE A 39 5.28 -5.17 7.96
N THR A 40 6.23 -5.43 7.07
CA THR A 40 7.28 -6.42 7.34
C THR A 40 8.39 -5.83 8.20
N GLU A 41 9.26 -6.68 8.66
CA GLU A 41 10.38 -6.29 9.55
C GLU A 41 11.35 -5.35 8.83
N ASP A 42 11.43 -5.43 7.50
CA ASP A 42 12.27 -4.55 6.68
C ASP A 42 11.46 -3.43 6.00
N ASP A 43 10.32 -3.05 6.59
CA ASP A 43 9.48 -1.93 6.19
C ASP A 43 8.85 -2.03 4.80
N LYS A 44 8.67 -3.23 4.29
CA LYS A 44 7.83 -3.44 3.11
C LYS A 44 6.37 -3.45 3.55
N ILE A 45 5.49 -3.05 2.65
CA ILE A 45 4.05 -3.03 2.91
C ILE A 45 3.39 -4.06 2.01
N LEU A 46 2.78 -5.07 2.63
CA LEU A 46 2.08 -6.12 1.91
C LEU A 46 0.60 -5.77 1.80
N MET A 47 0.04 -5.97 0.62
CA MET A 47 -1.37 -5.69 0.33
C MET A 47 -1.99 -6.90 -0.36
N PRO A 48 -3.24 -7.26 -0.02
CA PRO A 48 -3.88 -8.39 -0.68
C PRO A 48 -4.36 -7.98 -2.07
N ALA A 49 -4.08 -8.82 -3.05
CA ALA A 49 -4.57 -8.62 -4.41
C ALA A 49 -5.57 -9.71 -4.76
N PHE A 50 -6.81 -9.32 -5.00
CA PHE A 50 -7.84 -10.22 -5.52
C PHE A 50 -7.91 -10.09 -7.04
N GLY A 51 -8.15 -8.89 -7.52
CA GLY A 51 -8.11 -8.54 -8.95
C GLY A 51 -6.80 -7.84 -9.29
N MET A 52 -6.84 -6.51 -9.33
CA MET A 52 -5.68 -5.66 -9.60
C MET A 52 -4.97 -5.98 -10.93
N VAL A 53 -5.73 -6.39 -11.94
CA VAL A 53 -5.15 -6.82 -13.22
C VAL A 53 -4.43 -5.67 -13.92
N HIS A 54 -5.05 -4.48 -13.97
CA HIS A 54 -4.43 -3.31 -14.60
C HIS A 54 -3.21 -2.83 -13.81
N THR A 55 -3.32 -2.83 -12.48
CA THR A 55 -2.21 -2.46 -11.61
C THR A 55 -1.02 -3.39 -11.84
N ALA A 56 -1.28 -4.70 -11.94
CA ALA A 56 -0.22 -5.68 -12.17
C ALA A 56 0.49 -5.45 -13.51
N LYS A 57 -0.28 -5.14 -14.55
CA LYS A 57 0.30 -4.84 -15.86
C LYS A 57 1.16 -3.57 -15.83
N ASN A 58 0.67 -2.55 -15.15
CA ASN A 58 1.41 -1.29 -15.03
C ASN A 58 2.73 -1.51 -14.29
N VAL A 59 2.68 -2.24 -13.18
CA VAL A 59 3.87 -2.53 -12.36
C VAL A 59 4.88 -3.39 -13.12
N GLU A 60 4.41 -4.31 -13.95
CA GLU A 60 5.27 -5.13 -14.79
C GLU A 60 6.05 -4.27 -15.80
N ASN A 61 5.39 -3.25 -16.35
CA ASN A 61 6.01 -2.32 -17.29
C ASN A 61 6.92 -1.30 -16.56
N ASP A 62 6.43 -0.75 -15.45
CA ASP A 62 7.16 0.24 -14.64
C ASP A 62 6.78 0.00 -13.18
N PRO A 63 7.70 -0.46 -12.34
CA PRO A 63 7.37 -0.81 -10.95
C PRO A 63 7.08 0.37 -10.04
N TYR A 64 7.28 1.60 -10.50
CA TYR A 64 7.01 2.79 -9.70
C TYR A 64 5.55 2.85 -9.26
N MET A 65 5.34 3.14 -7.98
CA MET A 65 4.01 3.27 -7.39
C MET A 65 3.97 4.43 -6.41
N GLU A 66 2.79 5.03 -6.29
CA GLU A 66 2.52 5.96 -5.21
C GLU A 66 1.35 5.41 -4.40
N VAL A 67 1.49 5.50 -3.07
CA VAL A 67 0.51 4.95 -2.14
C VAL A 67 0.20 6.01 -1.11
N THR A 68 -1.10 6.21 -0.82
CA THR A 68 -1.50 7.07 0.29
C THR A 68 -2.11 6.22 1.40
N ILE A 69 -1.72 6.53 2.62
CA ILE A 69 -2.24 5.88 3.82
C ILE A 69 -2.64 6.97 4.79
N GLY A 70 -3.83 6.86 5.35
CA GLY A 70 -4.29 7.85 6.30
C GLY A 70 -5.46 7.35 7.13
N SER A 71 -5.83 8.14 8.13
CA SER A 71 -7.01 7.91 8.93
C SER A 71 -7.46 9.22 9.55
N HIS A 72 -8.78 9.44 9.58
CA HIS A 72 -9.33 10.62 10.24
C HIS A 72 -9.39 10.44 11.76
N GLU A 73 -9.02 9.27 12.25
CA GLU A 73 -9.05 8.94 13.69
C GLU A 73 -7.70 9.15 14.37
N VAL A 74 -6.69 9.60 13.64
CA VAL A 74 -5.33 9.82 14.16
C VAL A 74 -4.99 11.29 14.10
N GLN A 75 -4.41 11.83 15.17
CA GLN A 75 -4.03 13.22 15.27
C GLN A 75 -2.96 13.56 14.25
N GLY A 76 -3.22 14.59 13.46
CA GLY A 76 -2.29 15.11 12.46
C GLY A 76 -1.67 16.43 12.90
N LYS A 77 -1.06 17.11 11.93
CA LYS A 77 -0.35 18.38 12.19
C LYS A 77 -1.30 19.54 12.46
N MET A 78 -2.52 19.49 11.90
CA MET A 78 -3.46 20.61 11.97
C MET A 78 -4.74 20.26 12.71
N GLY A 79 -4.84 19.07 13.25
CA GLY A 79 -6.04 18.61 13.94
C GLY A 79 -6.22 17.13 13.79
N MET A 80 -7.43 16.65 14.03
CA MET A 80 -7.71 15.23 13.91
C MET A 80 -7.77 14.83 12.44
N GLY A 81 -7.08 13.74 12.10
CA GLY A 81 -6.95 13.26 10.74
C GLY A 81 -5.55 13.53 10.20
N THR A 82 -4.93 12.49 9.66
CA THR A 82 -3.60 12.61 9.06
C THR A 82 -3.46 11.65 7.90
N GLY A 83 -2.46 11.87 7.07
CA GLY A 83 -2.18 11.04 5.93
C GLY A 83 -0.74 11.15 5.48
N PHE A 84 -0.34 10.18 4.69
CA PHE A 84 1.03 10.06 4.20
C PHE A 84 1.00 9.73 2.72
N LEU A 85 1.96 10.30 1.99
CA LEU A 85 2.25 9.90 0.62
C LEU A 85 3.55 9.13 0.62
N LEU A 86 3.50 7.91 0.11
CA LEU A 86 4.68 7.07 -0.04
C LEU A 86 4.94 6.84 -1.52
N THR A 87 6.19 6.91 -1.92
CA THR A 87 6.59 6.55 -3.27
C THR A 87 7.60 5.42 -3.20
N GLY A 88 7.57 4.55 -4.18
CA GLY A 88 8.46 3.40 -4.18
C GLY A 88 8.15 2.48 -5.35
N THR A 89 8.37 1.19 -5.15
CA THR A 89 8.17 0.19 -6.19
C THR A 89 7.32 -0.95 -5.69
N GLY A 90 6.62 -1.60 -6.62
CA GLY A 90 5.78 -2.74 -6.30
C GLY A 90 6.11 -3.96 -7.12
N GLU A 91 5.78 -5.12 -6.58
CA GLU A 91 5.83 -6.38 -7.32
C GLU A 91 4.73 -7.29 -6.80
N PHE A 92 4.27 -8.20 -7.63
CA PHE A 92 3.25 -9.17 -7.26
C PHE A 92 3.85 -10.56 -7.16
N GLN A 93 3.44 -11.31 -6.15
CA GLN A 93 3.82 -12.71 -6.00
C GLN A 93 2.58 -13.56 -5.74
N SER A 94 2.54 -14.76 -6.33
CA SER A 94 1.42 -15.69 -6.14
C SER A 94 1.82 -16.90 -5.29
N GLU A 95 3.06 -16.94 -4.80
CA GLU A 95 3.56 -17.99 -3.92
C GLU A 95 4.73 -17.45 -3.11
N GLY A 96 5.14 -18.19 -2.10
CA GLY A 96 6.27 -17.83 -1.25
C GLY A 96 5.83 -17.34 0.12
N GLU A 97 6.82 -17.02 0.95
CA GLU A 97 6.59 -16.66 2.34
C GLU A 97 5.71 -15.43 2.51
N LEU A 98 5.94 -14.39 1.71
CA LEU A 98 5.16 -13.16 1.81
C LEU A 98 3.73 -13.36 1.35
N PHE A 99 3.53 -14.16 0.31
CA PHE A 99 2.18 -14.53 -0.12
C PHE A 99 1.46 -15.32 0.97
N ASP A 100 2.14 -16.31 1.56
CA ASP A 100 1.54 -17.13 2.61
C ASP A 100 1.14 -16.29 3.81
N ARG A 101 1.96 -15.32 4.16
CA ARG A 101 1.72 -14.39 5.26
C ARG A 101 0.48 -13.53 4.97
N MET A 102 0.36 -13.03 3.74
CA MET A 102 -0.80 -12.24 3.34
C MET A 102 -2.06 -13.09 3.29
N LYS A 103 -1.97 -14.29 2.76
CA LYS A 103 -3.09 -15.23 2.64
C LYS A 103 -3.63 -15.63 4.01
N ALA A 104 -2.75 -15.77 5.00
CA ALA A 104 -3.15 -16.11 6.36
C ALA A 104 -4.00 -15.00 6.98
N LYS A 105 -3.73 -13.74 6.64
CA LYS A 105 -4.51 -12.60 7.14
C LYS A 105 -5.75 -12.35 6.30
N CYS A 106 -5.63 -12.45 5.00
CA CYS A 106 -6.70 -12.16 4.04
C CYS A 106 -6.87 -13.38 3.12
N ASP A 107 -7.79 -14.27 3.47
CA ASP A 107 -7.97 -15.54 2.75
C ASP A 107 -8.46 -15.36 1.30
N PHE A 108 -9.03 -14.20 0.98
CA PHE A 108 -9.47 -13.88 -0.38
C PHE A 108 -8.32 -13.49 -1.31
N ALA A 109 -7.11 -13.29 -0.79
CA ALA A 109 -5.99 -12.86 -1.62
C ALA A 109 -5.59 -13.95 -2.61
N ARG A 110 -5.42 -13.57 -3.88
CA ARG A 110 -4.92 -14.46 -4.94
C ARG A 110 -3.44 -14.21 -5.21
N LYS A 111 -2.98 -12.99 -4.88
CA LYS A 111 -1.58 -12.59 -4.95
C LYS A 111 -1.32 -11.65 -3.79
N VAL A 112 -0.06 -11.42 -3.49
CA VAL A 112 0.35 -10.35 -2.60
C VAL A 112 1.02 -9.26 -3.43
N LEU A 113 0.61 -8.02 -3.20
CA LEU A 113 1.33 -6.87 -3.74
C LEU A 113 2.33 -6.44 -2.68
N ILE A 114 3.61 -6.47 -3.03
CA ILE A 114 4.70 -6.10 -2.15
C ILE A 114 5.17 -4.72 -2.55
N PHE A 115 4.88 -3.73 -1.71
CA PHE A 115 5.31 -2.36 -1.94
C PHE A 115 6.55 -2.07 -1.11
N THR A 116 7.62 -1.60 -1.77
CA THR A 116 8.86 -1.21 -1.13
C THR A 116 8.93 0.30 -1.14
N PRO A 117 8.63 0.97 -0.02
CA PRO A 117 8.67 2.43 0.03
C PRO A 117 10.10 2.94 -0.04
N GLU A 118 10.30 4.00 -0.82
CA GLU A 118 11.58 4.69 -0.94
C GLU A 118 11.52 6.06 -0.25
N LYS A 119 10.35 6.69 -0.29
CA LYS A 119 10.10 7.98 0.36
C LYS A 119 8.76 7.96 1.06
N CYS A 120 8.68 8.67 2.17
CA CYS A 120 7.44 8.79 2.93
C CYS A 120 7.32 10.22 3.44
N ARG A 121 6.19 10.86 3.17
CA ARG A 121 5.96 12.25 3.56
C ARG A 121 4.57 12.38 4.18
N GLN A 122 4.51 12.97 5.38
CA GLN A 122 3.23 13.29 6.01
C GLN A 122 2.62 14.50 5.30
N THR A 123 1.35 14.37 4.90
CA THR A 123 0.68 15.40 4.10
C THR A 123 -0.21 16.33 4.91
N VAL A 124 -0.71 15.86 6.06
CA VAL A 124 -1.56 16.70 6.97
C VAL A 124 -1.29 16.44 8.45
#